data_9f85afcb7b9b48979a3b70c23ed49c1e
#
_entry.id   9f85afcb7b9b48979a3b70c23ed49c1e
#
_cell.length_a   1.000
_cell.length_b   1.000
_cell.length_c   1.000
_cell.angle_alpha   90.00
_cell.angle_beta   90.00
_cell.angle_gamma   90.00
#
_symmetry.space_group_name_H-M   'P 1'
#
loop_
_entity.id
_entity.type
_entity.pdbx_description
1 polymer ?
#
loop_
_entity_poly.entity_id
_entity_poly.type
_entity_poly.pdbx_seq_one_letter_code
_entity_poly.pdbx_strand_id
1 'polypeptide(L)'
;MGTVVGWWRWAVALTVLGSIAACSHGVYHRVKPGENLYRISKAYGVPLSRLAAINHLADPARIEVGQRIYIPDARHPVPVDVITPRSANMCPPQTDAAHSGAPAFIWPVDGGAITSGFGKRGRSFHDGIDIAAPKSTPIHAAHDGEVTYSDALRGYGNVIIVRHSHGFATVYAHNERNHAHEGQHVHRGQVIGSVGDTGHTSGANLHFEVRQDNVACNPLYFLPSTTQTAAALGGR
;
A
#
# COMPACT_ATOMS: atom_id res chain seq x y z
N MET A 1 -13.62 -31.86 79.93
CA MET A 1 -14.00 -30.64 79.20
C MET A 1 -12.72 -30.10 78.52
N GLY A 2 -12.47 -30.43 77.31
CA GLY A 2 -11.29 -30.02 76.58
C GLY A 2 -11.66 -29.64 75.18
N THR A 3 -11.49 -28.37 74.82
CA THR A 3 -11.79 -27.78 73.56
C THR A 3 -10.55 -27.93 72.63
N VAL A 4 -10.73 -28.64 71.53
CA VAL A 4 -9.75 -28.79 70.50
C VAL A 4 -9.87 -27.65 69.52
N VAL A 5 -8.85 -26.78 69.44
CA VAL A 5 -8.77 -25.67 68.44
C VAL A 5 -8.07 -26.20 67.18
N GLY A 6 -8.86 -26.29 66.09
CA GLY A 6 -8.36 -26.71 64.77
C GLY A 6 -7.58 -25.61 64.08
N TRP A 7 -6.36 -25.90 63.68
CA TRP A 7 -5.52 -25.00 62.87
C TRP A 7 -5.77 -25.26 61.39
N TRP A 8 -6.39 -24.31 60.73
CA TRP A 8 -6.54 -24.31 59.27
C TRP A 8 -5.28 -23.70 58.63
N ARG A 9 -4.49 -24.57 58.02
CA ARG A 9 -3.34 -24.16 57.22
C ARG A 9 -3.83 -23.75 55.82
N TRP A 10 -3.80 -22.45 55.50
CA TRP A 10 -4.00 -21.94 54.16
C TRP A 10 -2.77 -22.25 53.34
N ALA A 11 -2.88 -23.16 52.38
CA ALA A 11 -1.87 -23.37 51.38
C ALA A 11 -2.04 -22.31 50.28
N VAL A 12 -1.16 -21.33 50.26
CA VAL A 12 -1.05 -20.36 49.15
C VAL A 12 -0.39 -21.08 48.00
N ALA A 13 -1.17 -21.46 47.00
CA ALA A 13 -0.65 -21.94 45.72
C ALA A 13 -0.05 -20.75 44.94
N LEU A 14 1.26 -20.62 44.92
CA LEU A 14 1.97 -19.72 44.01
C LEU A 14 1.86 -20.30 42.59
N THR A 15 0.91 -19.80 41.82
CA THR A 15 0.90 -19.99 40.35
C THR A 15 2.04 -19.16 39.75
N VAL A 16 3.15 -19.81 39.49
CA VAL A 16 4.21 -19.24 38.64
C VAL A 16 3.65 -19.16 37.22
N LEU A 17 3.15 -17.99 36.83
CA LEU A 17 2.93 -17.66 35.43
C LEU A 17 4.31 -17.64 34.73
N GLY A 18 4.67 -18.77 34.17
CA GLY A 18 5.81 -18.85 33.25
C GLY A 18 5.53 -17.99 32.04
N SER A 19 6.10 -16.80 31.98
CA SER A 19 6.20 -16.02 30.76
C SER A 19 6.96 -16.87 29.73
N ILE A 20 6.21 -17.51 28.82
CA ILE A 20 6.82 -18.11 27.62
C ILE A 20 7.31 -16.90 26.81
N ALA A 21 8.59 -16.57 26.98
CA ALA A 21 9.29 -15.71 26.04
C ALA A 21 9.25 -16.46 24.70
N ALA A 22 8.25 -16.15 23.85
CA ALA A 22 8.27 -16.59 22.48
C ALA A 22 9.54 -16.00 21.86
N CYS A 23 10.55 -16.86 21.63
CA CYS A 23 11.70 -16.49 20.81
C CYS A 23 11.13 -16.02 19.47
N SER A 24 10.99 -14.72 19.29
CA SER A 24 10.56 -14.15 18.02
C SER A 24 11.68 -14.43 17.01
N HIS A 25 11.53 -15.52 16.27
CA HIS A 25 12.38 -15.81 15.14
C HIS A 25 12.07 -14.76 14.09
N GLY A 26 13.07 -14.07 13.62
CA GLY A 26 12.92 -13.07 12.55
C GLY A 26 14.27 -12.91 11.84
N VAL A 27 14.24 -12.27 10.69
CA VAL A 27 15.42 -11.98 9.89
C VAL A 27 15.55 -10.47 9.68
N TYR A 28 16.76 -10.04 9.32
CA TYR A 28 17.01 -8.69 8.87
C TYR A 28 17.02 -8.65 7.34
N HIS A 29 16.12 -7.88 6.77
CA HIS A 29 16.14 -7.53 5.35
C HIS A 29 17.02 -6.29 5.17
N ARG A 30 17.96 -6.32 4.22
CA ARG A 30 18.75 -5.14 3.85
C ARG A 30 18.09 -4.46 2.67
N VAL A 31 17.65 -3.21 2.85
CA VAL A 31 16.99 -2.41 1.81
C VAL A 31 17.89 -2.24 0.59
N LYS A 32 17.38 -2.58 -0.58
CA LYS A 32 18.05 -2.46 -1.87
C LYS A 32 17.52 -1.25 -2.66
N PRO A 33 18.24 -0.79 -3.71
CA PRO A 33 17.74 0.27 -4.59
C PRO A 33 16.35 -0.07 -5.17
N GLY A 34 15.42 0.89 -5.09
CA GLY A 34 14.05 0.74 -5.58
C GLY A 34 13.07 0.06 -4.60
N GLU A 35 13.55 -0.48 -3.50
CA GLU A 35 12.69 -1.00 -2.44
C GLU A 35 12.17 0.14 -1.56
N ASN A 36 10.95 0.00 -1.08
CA ASN A 36 10.35 0.81 -0.04
C ASN A 36 9.70 -0.09 1.01
N LEU A 37 9.33 0.47 2.16
CA LEU A 37 8.79 -0.33 3.26
C LEU A 37 7.50 -1.07 2.87
N TYR A 38 6.66 -0.47 2.00
CA TYR A 38 5.47 -1.12 1.47
C TYR A 38 5.80 -2.39 0.67
N ARG A 39 6.77 -2.33 -0.25
CA ARG A 39 7.19 -3.49 -1.04
C ARG A 39 7.77 -4.58 -0.15
N ILE A 40 8.59 -4.21 0.84
CA ILE A 40 9.13 -5.13 1.85
C ILE A 40 7.98 -5.77 2.64
N SER A 41 7.02 -4.99 3.13
CA SER A 41 5.86 -5.50 3.88
C SER A 41 5.05 -6.53 3.08
N LYS A 42 4.85 -6.29 1.79
CA LYS A 42 4.16 -7.22 0.89
C LYS A 42 4.94 -8.50 0.65
N ALA A 43 6.25 -8.39 0.38
CA ALA A 43 7.10 -9.55 0.12
C ALA A 43 7.15 -10.52 1.30
N TYR A 44 7.07 -10.00 2.52
CA TYR A 44 7.10 -10.81 3.73
C TYR A 44 5.71 -11.09 4.33
N GLY A 45 4.63 -10.54 3.76
CA GLY A 45 3.27 -10.71 4.28
C GLY A 45 3.06 -10.06 5.67
N VAL A 46 3.87 -9.07 6.03
CA VAL A 46 3.77 -8.34 7.30
C VAL A 46 3.08 -7.01 7.05
N PRO A 47 2.01 -6.65 7.79
CA PRO A 47 1.38 -5.34 7.67
C PRO A 47 2.39 -4.20 7.80
N LEU A 48 2.28 -3.17 6.95
CA LEU A 48 3.26 -2.08 6.88
C LEU A 48 3.35 -1.32 8.19
N SER A 49 2.22 -1.02 8.83
CA SER A 49 2.13 -0.39 10.14
C SER A 49 2.85 -1.19 11.23
N ARG A 50 2.65 -2.54 11.25
CA ARG A 50 3.37 -3.43 12.17
C ARG A 50 4.87 -3.43 11.90
N LEU A 51 5.27 -3.44 10.61
CA LEU A 51 6.68 -3.44 10.23
C LEU A 51 7.36 -2.13 10.63
N ALA A 52 6.70 -1.00 10.44
CA ALA A 52 7.18 0.31 10.87
C ALA A 52 7.32 0.39 12.41
N ALA A 53 6.31 -0.05 13.15
CA ALA A 53 6.31 -0.01 14.60
C ALA A 53 7.42 -0.85 15.22
N ILE A 54 7.61 -2.11 14.77
CA ILE A 54 8.65 -3.02 15.28
C ILE A 54 10.06 -2.48 15.00
N ASN A 55 10.24 -1.77 13.88
CA ASN A 55 11.53 -1.18 13.51
C ASN A 55 11.71 0.26 14.04
N HIS A 56 10.79 0.74 14.86
CA HIS A 56 10.82 2.10 15.42
C HIS A 56 11.01 3.19 14.36
N LEU A 57 10.39 3.03 13.20
CA LEU A 57 10.48 3.99 12.11
C LEU A 57 9.51 5.13 12.39
N ALA A 58 10.06 6.28 12.75
CA ALA A 58 9.28 7.50 12.96
C ALA A 58 8.58 7.97 11.67
N ASP A 59 9.19 7.68 10.52
CA ASP A 59 8.65 7.95 9.19
C ASP A 59 8.87 6.71 8.30
N PRO A 60 7.82 5.90 8.05
CA PRO A 60 7.90 4.74 7.16
C PRO A 60 8.35 5.07 5.73
N ALA A 61 8.22 6.34 5.33
CA ALA A 61 8.67 6.83 4.03
C ALA A 61 10.20 7.01 3.95
N ARG A 62 10.89 7.08 5.08
CA ARG A 62 12.33 7.41 5.16
C ARG A 62 13.21 6.21 5.43
N ILE A 63 13.00 5.10 4.73
CA ILE A 63 13.99 4.02 4.75
C ILE A 63 15.07 4.29 3.68
N GLU A 64 16.31 3.91 3.99
CA GLU A 64 17.46 4.17 3.13
C GLU A 64 18.05 2.87 2.55
N VAL A 65 18.64 2.97 1.36
CA VAL A 65 19.37 1.83 0.77
C VAL A 65 20.51 1.41 1.71
N GLY A 66 20.54 0.11 2.02
CA GLY A 66 21.48 -0.46 2.96
C GLY A 66 20.98 -0.55 4.41
N GLN A 67 19.89 0.15 4.75
CA GLN A 67 19.23 0.05 6.06
C GLN A 67 18.79 -1.40 6.33
N ARG A 68 18.87 -1.82 7.59
CA ARG A 68 18.41 -3.15 8.02
C ARG A 68 17.03 -3.03 8.64
N ILE A 69 16.06 -3.73 8.07
CA ILE A 69 14.68 -3.83 8.57
C ILE A 69 14.50 -5.21 9.19
N TYR A 70 14.14 -5.25 10.46
CA TYR A 70 13.78 -6.49 11.15
C TYR A 70 12.42 -6.96 10.69
N ILE A 71 12.34 -8.20 10.25
CA ILE A 71 11.11 -8.85 9.76
C ILE A 71 10.73 -9.94 10.77
N PRO A 72 9.65 -9.76 11.54
CA PRO A 72 9.19 -10.74 12.49
C PRO A 72 8.69 -12.00 11.76
N ASP A 73 8.86 -13.15 12.40
CA ASP A 73 8.34 -14.45 11.98
C ASP A 73 8.90 -14.97 10.63
N ALA A 74 9.80 -14.23 9.98
CA ALA A 74 10.47 -14.67 8.77
C ALA A 74 11.65 -15.61 9.11
N ARG A 75 11.82 -16.67 8.31
CA ARG A 75 12.89 -17.66 8.48
C ARG A 75 14.13 -17.36 7.65
N HIS A 76 13.96 -16.68 6.54
CA HIS A 76 15.05 -16.28 5.64
C HIS A 76 14.64 -15.00 4.86
N PRO A 77 15.62 -14.22 4.37
CA PRO A 77 15.34 -13.11 3.49
C PRO A 77 14.67 -13.57 2.19
N VAL A 78 13.62 -12.85 1.76
CA VAL A 78 12.94 -13.09 0.49
C VAL A 78 13.25 -11.98 -0.51
N PRO A 79 13.19 -12.25 -1.82
CA PRO A 79 13.25 -11.21 -2.83
C PRO A 79 12.08 -10.24 -2.66
N VAL A 80 12.37 -8.95 -2.81
CA VAL A 80 11.36 -7.89 -2.85
C VAL A 80 11.21 -7.45 -4.30
N ASP A 81 10.00 -7.55 -4.83
CA ASP A 81 9.72 -7.14 -6.21
C ASP A 81 9.86 -5.64 -6.35
N VAL A 82 10.87 -5.23 -7.11
CA VAL A 82 11.05 -3.86 -7.55
C VAL A 82 10.52 -3.78 -8.98
N ILE A 83 9.59 -2.85 -9.22
CA ILE A 83 9.02 -2.69 -10.55
C ILE A 83 10.12 -2.27 -11.50
N THR A 84 10.37 -3.12 -12.46
CA THR A 84 11.29 -2.88 -13.57
C THR A 84 10.49 -2.79 -14.87
N PRO A 85 11.01 -2.19 -15.93
CA PRO A 85 10.34 -2.21 -17.23
C PRO A 85 9.95 -3.61 -17.71
N ARG A 86 10.67 -4.63 -17.26
CA ARG A 86 10.40 -6.03 -17.60
C ARG A 86 9.22 -6.61 -16.82
N SER A 87 9.07 -6.30 -15.54
CA SER A 87 7.94 -6.76 -14.72
C SER A 87 6.63 -6.04 -15.08
N ALA A 88 6.71 -4.78 -15.49
CA ALA A 88 5.54 -4.03 -15.96
C ALA A 88 4.91 -4.61 -17.25
N ASN A 89 5.69 -5.28 -18.08
CA ASN A 89 5.18 -5.98 -19.27
C ASN A 89 4.44 -7.29 -18.93
N MET A 90 4.43 -7.72 -17.66
CA MET A 90 3.72 -8.93 -17.22
C MET A 90 2.23 -8.68 -16.95
N CYS A 91 1.79 -7.42 -16.93
CA CYS A 91 0.38 -7.08 -16.89
C CYS A 91 -0.16 -7.08 -18.32
N PRO A 92 -0.93 -8.09 -18.74
CA PRO A 92 -1.41 -8.17 -20.12
C PRO A 92 -2.30 -6.95 -20.43
N PRO A 93 -2.24 -6.42 -21.66
CA PRO A 93 -3.23 -5.46 -22.10
C PRO A 93 -4.61 -6.10 -21.97
N GLN A 94 -5.48 -5.48 -21.21
CA GLN A 94 -6.85 -5.97 -21.02
C GLN A 94 -7.67 -5.56 -22.24
N THR A 95 -7.64 -6.35 -23.29
CA THR A 95 -8.49 -6.14 -24.47
C THR A 95 -9.95 -6.52 -24.20
N ASP A 96 -10.20 -7.33 -23.13
CA ASP A 96 -11.53 -7.73 -22.68
C ASP A 96 -11.57 -7.85 -21.15
N ALA A 97 -11.82 -6.74 -20.45
CA ALA A 97 -11.94 -6.69 -18.99
C ALA A 97 -13.00 -7.68 -18.43
N ALA A 98 -13.97 -8.07 -19.25
CA ALA A 98 -15.00 -9.04 -18.89
C ALA A 98 -14.47 -10.47 -18.70
N HIS A 99 -13.31 -10.82 -19.26
CA HIS A 99 -12.75 -12.19 -19.21
C HIS A 99 -11.64 -12.40 -18.20
N SER A 100 -11.09 -11.30 -17.60
CA SER A 100 -9.93 -11.38 -16.71
C SER A 100 -10.27 -11.40 -15.22
N GLY A 101 -11.55 -11.28 -14.86
CA GLY A 101 -11.95 -11.08 -13.45
C GLY A 101 -11.49 -9.73 -12.87
N ALA A 102 -10.99 -8.81 -13.71
CA ALA A 102 -10.60 -7.48 -13.26
C ALA A 102 -11.83 -6.70 -12.75
N PRO A 103 -11.70 -5.98 -11.62
CA PRO A 103 -12.73 -5.07 -11.16
C PRO A 103 -13.05 -3.99 -12.22
N ALA A 104 -14.33 -3.60 -12.34
CA ALA A 104 -14.73 -2.48 -13.19
C ALA A 104 -14.38 -1.16 -12.46
N PHE A 105 -13.17 -0.69 -12.63
CA PHE A 105 -12.71 0.55 -12.01
C PHE A 105 -13.37 1.79 -12.60
N ILE A 106 -13.55 2.82 -11.79
CA ILE A 106 -13.94 4.16 -12.21
C ILE A 106 -12.76 5.12 -12.11
N TRP A 107 -12.86 6.26 -12.78
CA TRP A 107 -11.90 7.35 -12.60
C TRP A 107 -11.91 7.82 -11.16
N PRO A 108 -10.70 7.95 -10.53
CA PRO A 108 -10.58 8.31 -9.12
C PRO A 108 -10.82 9.79 -8.84
N VAL A 109 -10.85 10.64 -9.87
CA VAL A 109 -11.19 12.07 -9.79
C VAL A 109 -12.12 12.45 -10.92
N ASP A 110 -13.06 13.34 -10.62
CA ASP A 110 -13.97 13.90 -11.63
C ASP A 110 -13.23 14.99 -12.41
N GLY A 111 -13.11 14.81 -13.70
CA GLY A 111 -12.34 15.71 -14.56
C GLY A 111 -10.81 15.54 -14.36
N GLY A 112 -10.06 16.59 -14.69
CA GLY A 112 -8.60 16.55 -14.66
C GLY A 112 -7.98 16.07 -15.98
N ALA A 113 -6.70 16.37 -16.17
CA ALA A 113 -5.95 16.01 -17.37
C ALA A 113 -4.84 15.02 -17.01
N ILE A 114 -4.65 13.98 -17.82
CA ILE A 114 -3.49 13.10 -17.68
C ILE A 114 -2.26 13.90 -18.12
N THR A 115 -1.40 14.22 -17.18
CA THR A 115 -0.14 14.96 -17.42
C THR A 115 1.04 14.05 -17.60
N SER A 116 0.94 12.80 -17.14
CA SER A 116 2.00 11.82 -17.30
C SER A 116 1.44 10.40 -17.34
N GLY A 117 1.86 9.64 -18.34
CA GLY A 117 1.45 8.26 -18.58
C GLY A 117 2.28 7.25 -17.80
N PHE A 118 1.76 6.02 -17.73
CA PHE A 118 2.45 4.84 -17.22
C PHE A 118 3.61 4.45 -18.14
N GLY A 119 4.73 4.01 -17.56
CA GLY A 119 5.79 3.37 -18.31
C GLY A 119 7.18 3.98 -18.15
N LYS A 120 8.08 3.68 -19.08
CA LYS A 120 9.49 4.05 -19.03
C LYS A 120 9.70 5.56 -19.17
N ARG A 121 10.48 6.12 -18.25
CA ARG A 121 10.93 7.53 -18.24
C ARG A 121 12.45 7.56 -18.21
N GLY A 122 13.10 7.50 -19.36
CA GLY A 122 14.55 7.43 -19.43
C GLY A 122 15.12 6.24 -18.64
N ARG A 123 15.79 6.51 -17.50
CA ARG A 123 16.37 5.50 -16.60
C ARG A 123 15.42 5.06 -15.47
N SER A 124 14.27 5.69 -15.32
CA SER A 124 13.24 5.39 -14.32
C SER A 124 11.99 4.79 -14.96
N PHE A 125 11.08 4.33 -14.13
CA PHE A 125 9.80 3.79 -14.53
C PHE A 125 8.68 4.47 -13.72
N HIS A 126 7.57 4.82 -14.38
CA HIS A 126 6.38 5.40 -13.78
C HIS A 126 5.33 4.32 -13.56
N ASP A 127 5.04 4.02 -12.31
CA ASP A 127 4.21 2.91 -11.88
C ASP A 127 2.70 3.15 -12.07
N GLY A 128 2.30 4.37 -12.45
CA GLY A 128 0.92 4.79 -12.59
C GLY A 128 0.71 5.87 -13.66
N ILE A 129 -0.33 6.63 -13.48
CA ILE A 129 -0.62 7.86 -14.25
C ILE A 129 -0.71 9.04 -13.29
N ASP A 130 -0.31 10.22 -13.75
CA ASP A 130 -0.50 11.47 -13.01
C ASP A 130 -1.67 12.24 -13.63
N ILE A 131 -2.66 12.56 -12.80
CA ILE A 131 -3.88 13.27 -13.18
C ILE A 131 -3.85 14.65 -12.51
N ALA A 132 -3.59 15.71 -13.29
CA ALA A 132 -3.64 17.07 -12.77
C ALA A 132 -5.09 17.45 -12.43
N ALA A 133 -5.27 17.91 -11.20
CA ALA A 133 -6.53 18.42 -10.69
C ALA A 133 -6.24 19.48 -9.62
N PRO A 134 -7.16 20.44 -9.37
CA PRO A 134 -6.99 21.42 -8.30
C PRO A 134 -6.79 20.77 -6.94
N LYS A 135 -6.02 21.42 -6.05
CA LYS A 135 -5.97 20.99 -4.64
C LYS A 135 -7.36 20.88 -4.06
N SER A 136 -7.53 19.97 -3.10
CA SER A 136 -8.80 19.68 -2.42
C SER A 136 -9.87 19.04 -3.33
N THR A 137 -9.59 18.75 -4.62
CA THR A 137 -10.49 17.95 -5.44
C THR A 137 -10.71 16.59 -4.77
N PRO A 138 -11.96 16.11 -4.61
CA PRO A 138 -12.23 14.81 -4.01
C PRO A 138 -11.57 13.67 -4.79
N ILE A 139 -10.98 12.73 -4.05
CA ILE A 139 -10.46 11.47 -4.58
C ILE A 139 -11.46 10.37 -4.20
N HIS A 140 -11.92 9.63 -5.18
CA HIS A 140 -12.87 8.54 -5.03
C HIS A 140 -12.19 7.18 -5.11
N ALA A 141 -12.62 6.22 -4.29
CA ALA A 141 -12.22 4.82 -4.42
C ALA A 141 -12.65 4.30 -5.80
N ALA A 142 -11.71 3.80 -6.58
CA ALA A 142 -11.97 3.34 -7.94
C ALA A 142 -12.84 2.07 -7.98
N HIS A 143 -12.89 1.30 -6.90
CA HIS A 143 -13.72 0.10 -6.71
C HIS A 143 -13.91 -0.19 -5.22
N ASP A 144 -14.87 -1.07 -4.89
CA ASP A 144 -15.04 -1.61 -3.53
C ASP A 144 -13.75 -2.27 -3.05
N GLY A 145 -13.42 -2.11 -1.77
CA GLY A 145 -12.22 -2.71 -1.21
C GLY A 145 -11.97 -2.37 0.24
N GLU A 146 -10.79 -2.78 0.71
CA GLU A 146 -10.30 -2.51 2.06
C GLU A 146 -9.04 -1.65 1.98
N VAL A 147 -8.99 -0.58 2.75
CA VAL A 147 -7.80 0.27 2.88
C VAL A 147 -6.72 -0.51 3.62
N THR A 148 -5.63 -0.82 2.94
CA THR A 148 -4.49 -1.55 3.52
C THR A 148 -3.35 -0.64 3.94
N TYR A 149 -3.42 0.63 3.60
CA TYR A 149 -2.49 1.67 4.02
C TYR A 149 -3.09 3.07 3.84
N SER A 150 -2.89 3.94 4.81
CA SER A 150 -3.32 5.35 4.75
C SER A 150 -2.40 6.20 5.64
N ASP A 151 -1.27 6.63 5.11
CA ASP A 151 -0.28 7.47 5.80
C ASP A 151 0.72 8.06 4.78
N ALA A 152 1.77 8.75 5.25
CA ALA A 152 2.84 9.25 4.41
C ALA A 152 3.80 8.13 3.97
N LEU A 153 4.24 8.16 2.71
CA LEU A 153 5.21 7.23 2.17
C LEU A 153 6.22 7.97 1.28
N ARG A 154 7.52 7.63 1.44
CA ARG A 154 8.60 8.30 0.70
C ARG A 154 8.34 8.31 -0.81
N GLY A 155 8.40 9.49 -1.40
CA GLY A 155 8.13 9.75 -2.81
C GLY A 155 6.64 9.95 -3.11
N TYR A 156 5.75 9.19 -2.47
CA TYR A 156 4.30 9.26 -2.68
C TYR A 156 3.63 10.41 -1.90
N GLY A 157 4.28 10.92 -0.84
CA GLY A 157 3.60 11.84 0.08
C GLY A 157 2.49 11.11 0.85
N ASN A 158 1.40 11.81 1.14
CA ASN A 158 0.21 11.16 1.69
C ASN A 158 -0.38 10.22 0.65
N VAL A 159 -0.59 8.97 1.02
CA VAL A 159 -1.03 7.92 0.11
C VAL A 159 -2.06 7.02 0.76
N ILE A 160 -3.03 6.60 -0.04
CA ILE A 160 -4.00 5.56 0.32
C ILE A 160 -3.78 4.38 -0.62
N ILE A 161 -3.81 3.16 -0.06
CA ILE A 161 -3.79 1.93 -0.84
C ILE A 161 -5.03 1.13 -0.50
N VAL A 162 -5.81 0.82 -1.52
CA VAL A 162 -7.03 0.00 -1.40
C VAL A 162 -6.79 -1.34 -2.06
N ARG A 163 -7.02 -2.41 -1.31
CA ARG A 163 -7.01 -3.79 -1.81
C ARG A 163 -8.40 -4.17 -2.28
N HIS A 164 -8.47 -4.76 -3.47
CA HIS A 164 -9.68 -5.25 -4.11
C HIS A 164 -9.68 -6.77 -4.24
N SER A 165 -10.71 -7.32 -4.83
CA SER A 165 -10.79 -8.74 -5.18
C SER A 165 -9.75 -9.12 -6.26
N HIS A 166 -9.52 -10.43 -6.43
CA HIS A 166 -8.69 -11.03 -7.49
C HIS A 166 -7.25 -10.50 -7.55
N GLY A 167 -6.64 -10.17 -6.37
CA GLY A 167 -5.25 -9.71 -6.29
C GLY A 167 -5.02 -8.27 -6.73
N PHE A 168 -6.10 -7.51 -7.04
CA PHE A 168 -5.96 -6.11 -7.42
C PHE A 168 -5.78 -5.19 -6.22
N ALA A 169 -5.06 -4.09 -6.44
CA ALA A 169 -4.96 -2.96 -5.54
C ALA A 169 -4.85 -1.66 -6.33
N THR A 170 -5.32 -0.57 -5.75
CA THR A 170 -5.15 0.79 -6.27
C THR A 170 -4.40 1.66 -5.30
N VAL A 171 -3.58 2.56 -5.81
CA VAL A 171 -2.76 3.52 -5.06
C VAL A 171 -3.19 4.92 -5.43
N TYR A 172 -3.39 5.77 -4.43
CA TYR A 172 -3.79 7.17 -4.55
C TYR A 172 -2.77 8.01 -3.79
N ALA A 173 -1.90 8.71 -4.50
CA ALA A 173 -0.78 9.43 -3.88
C ALA A 173 -0.75 10.92 -4.22
N HIS A 174 0.15 11.64 -3.55
CA HIS A 174 0.26 13.11 -3.50
C HIS A 174 -0.96 13.78 -2.86
N ASN A 175 -1.71 13.03 -2.03
CA ASN A 175 -2.92 13.54 -1.40
C ASN A 175 -2.62 14.75 -0.51
N GLU A 176 -3.54 15.71 -0.49
CA GLU A 176 -3.53 16.76 0.53
C GLU A 176 -3.89 16.16 1.89
N ARG A 177 -4.97 15.36 1.91
CA ARG A 177 -5.45 14.64 3.08
C ARG A 177 -5.96 13.26 2.72
N ASN A 178 -5.67 12.30 3.57
CA ASN A 178 -6.29 10.99 3.56
C ASN A 178 -7.53 11.06 4.47
N HIS A 179 -8.72 10.76 3.93
CA HIS A 179 -9.97 10.73 4.69
C HIS A 179 -10.30 9.31 5.17
N ALA A 180 -9.92 8.30 4.39
CA ALA A 180 -10.06 6.90 4.77
C ALA A 180 -8.84 6.44 5.60
N HIS A 181 -9.05 5.54 6.54
CA HIS A 181 -8.02 4.98 7.42
C HIS A 181 -7.77 3.49 7.15
N GLU A 182 -6.60 2.99 7.56
CA GLU A 182 -6.24 1.57 7.44
C GLU A 182 -7.28 0.67 8.12
N GLY A 183 -7.64 -0.44 7.47
CA GLY A 183 -8.68 -1.37 7.88
C GLY A 183 -10.11 -0.97 7.49
N GLN A 184 -10.33 0.23 6.97
CA GLN A 184 -11.64 0.68 6.53
C GLN A 184 -12.07 -0.02 5.24
N HIS A 185 -13.30 -0.52 5.19
CA HIS A 185 -13.95 -0.90 3.93
C HIS A 185 -14.50 0.34 3.25
N VAL A 186 -14.24 0.45 1.95
CA VAL A 186 -14.69 1.55 1.11
C VAL A 186 -15.48 1.04 -0.08
N HIS A 187 -16.47 1.82 -0.50
CA HIS A 187 -17.27 1.52 -1.68
C HIS A 187 -16.77 2.28 -2.90
N ARG A 188 -16.94 1.70 -4.07
CA ARG A 188 -16.70 2.34 -5.36
C ARG A 188 -17.38 3.72 -5.41
N GLY A 189 -16.61 4.77 -5.73
CA GLY A 189 -17.10 6.15 -5.75
C GLY A 189 -17.13 6.84 -4.39
N GLN A 190 -16.83 6.15 -3.30
CA GLN A 190 -16.71 6.79 -2.00
C GLN A 190 -15.51 7.74 -1.97
N VAL A 191 -15.68 8.95 -1.42
CA VAL A 191 -14.58 9.90 -1.19
C VAL A 191 -13.64 9.33 -0.13
N ILE A 192 -12.37 9.13 -0.48
CA ILE A 192 -11.33 8.56 0.39
C ILE A 192 -10.21 9.54 0.72
N GLY A 193 -10.08 10.63 -0.03
CA GLY A 193 -9.04 11.63 0.17
C GLY A 193 -9.31 12.88 -0.65
N SER A 194 -8.32 13.76 -0.71
CA SER A 194 -8.33 14.96 -1.55
C SER A 194 -6.99 15.16 -2.26
N VAL A 195 -7.04 15.66 -3.50
CA VAL A 195 -5.86 15.95 -4.33
C VAL A 195 -4.98 17.00 -3.66
N GLY A 196 -3.68 16.75 -3.66
CA GLY A 196 -2.69 17.65 -3.11
C GLY A 196 -1.42 17.72 -3.95
N ASP A 197 -0.33 18.06 -3.29
CA ASP A 197 1.01 18.16 -3.86
C ASP A 197 2.08 17.66 -2.87
N THR A 198 1.71 16.72 -2.00
CA THR A 198 2.65 16.14 -1.03
C THR A 198 3.61 15.13 -1.68
N GLY A 199 4.78 14.92 -1.07
CA GLY A 199 5.78 14.00 -1.59
C GLY A 199 6.60 14.57 -2.75
N HIS A 200 6.96 13.72 -3.72
CA HIS A 200 7.81 14.10 -4.86
C HIS A 200 6.96 14.37 -6.11
N THR A 201 6.46 15.59 -6.22
CA THR A 201 5.66 16.06 -7.36
C THR A 201 6.00 17.51 -7.71
N SER A 202 5.69 17.93 -8.93
CA SER A 202 5.91 19.29 -9.42
C SER A 202 4.70 20.23 -9.24
N GLY A 203 3.57 19.71 -8.76
CA GLY A 203 2.34 20.49 -8.58
C GLY A 203 1.16 19.63 -8.16
N ALA A 204 -0.01 20.24 -8.02
CA ALA A 204 -1.21 19.55 -7.61
C ALA A 204 -1.64 18.50 -8.64
N ASN A 205 -1.63 17.25 -8.24
CA ASN A 205 -2.07 16.11 -9.05
C ASN A 205 -2.40 14.90 -8.16
N LEU A 206 -3.13 13.95 -8.70
CA LEU A 206 -3.27 12.62 -8.18
C LEU A 206 -2.32 11.69 -8.96
N HIS A 207 -1.39 11.04 -8.29
CA HIS A 207 -0.71 9.88 -8.82
C HIS A 207 -1.57 8.64 -8.54
N PHE A 208 -2.01 7.95 -9.61
CA PHE A 208 -2.91 6.81 -9.52
C PHE A 208 -2.28 5.56 -10.13
N GLU A 209 -2.28 4.45 -9.36
CA GLU A 209 -1.80 3.16 -9.83
C GLU A 209 -2.90 2.10 -9.78
N VAL A 210 -2.85 1.17 -10.72
CA VAL A 210 -3.53 -0.12 -10.65
C VAL A 210 -2.45 -1.20 -10.54
N ARG A 211 -2.58 -2.09 -9.59
CA ARG A 211 -1.66 -3.21 -9.36
C ARG A 211 -2.42 -4.52 -9.39
N GLN A 212 -1.82 -5.54 -9.97
CA GLN A 212 -2.27 -6.93 -9.88
C GLN A 212 -1.13 -7.76 -9.31
N ASP A 213 -1.38 -8.50 -8.22
CA ASP A 213 -0.38 -9.31 -7.51
C ASP A 213 0.93 -8.54 -7.23
N ASN A 214 0.81 -7.28 -6.82
CA ASN A 214 1.88 -6.29 -6.57
C ASN A 214 2.62 -5.77 -7.81
N VAL A 215 2.30 -6.23 -9.02
CA VAL A 215 2.87 -5.70 -10.25
C VAL A 215 2.07 -4.49 -10.70
N ALA A 216 2.73 -3.37 -11.00
CA ALA A 216 2.06 -2.18 -11.53
C ALA A 216 1.62 -2.42 -12.97
N CYS A 217 0.37 -2.11 -13.24
CA CYS A 217 -0.28 -2.23 -14.53
C CYS A 217 -0.61 -0.86 -15.09
N ASN A 218 -0.68 -0.71 -16.42
CA ASN A 218 -1.13 0.55 -16.99
C ASN A 218 -2.60 0.81 -16.60
N PRO A 219 -2.90 1.84 -15.78
CA PRO A 219 -4.26 2.10 -15.33
C PRO A 219 -5.25 2.31 -16.44
N LEU A 220 -4.80 2.81 -17.61
CA LEU A 220 -5.68 3.09 -18.76
C LEU A 220 -6.29 1.83 -19.38
N TYR A 221 -5.76 0.65 -19.07
CA TYR A 221 -6.38 -0.62 -19.50
C TYR A 221 -7.60 -1.01 -18.66
N PHE A 222 -7.75 -0.41 -17.48
CA PHE A 222 -8.77 -0.77 -16.50
C PHE A 222 -9.83 0.32 -16.30
N LEU A 223 -9.52 1.55 -16.73
CA LEU A 223 -10.40 2.70 -16.60
C LEU A 223 -11.30 2.85 -17.84
N PRO A 224 -12.53 3.36 -17.67
CA PRO A 224 -13.40 3.64 -18.81
C PRO A 224 -12.75 4.61 -19.81
N SER A 225 -12.92 4.36 -21.09
CA SER A 225 -12.46 5.28 -22.13
C SER A 225 -13.11 6.65 -21.99
N THR A 226 -12.31 7.70 -21.98
CA THR A 226 -12.78 9.09 -21.98
C THR A 226 -12.18 9.81 -23.18
N THR A 227 -12.76 10.96 -23.54
CA THR A 227 -12.21 11.83 -24.61
C THR A 227 -10.74 12.25 -24.31
N GLN A 228 -10.38 12.35 -23.04
CA GLN A 228 -9.01 12.68 -22.58
C GLN A 228 -8.04 11.51 -22.78
N THR A 229 -8.52 10.27 -22.66
CA THR A 229 -7.69 9.07 -22.88
C THR A 229 -7.28 8.96 -24.34
N ALA A 230 -8.16 9.32 -25.27
CA ALA A 230 -7.87 9.31 -26.71
C ALA A 230 -6.71 10.25 -27.08
N ALA A 231 -6.62 11.43 -26.46
CA ALA A 231 -5.54 12.40 -26.69
C ALA A 231 -4.19 11.89 -26.13
N ALA A 232 -4.19 11.20 -24.99
CA ALA A 232 -2.96 10.66 -24.37
C ALA A 232 -2.38 9.45 -25.14
N LEU A 233 -3.21 8.69 -25.86
CA LEU A 233 -2.80 7.53 -26.65
C LEU A 233 -2.40 7.88 -28.10
N GLY A 234 -2.84 9.03 -28.61
CA GLY A 234 -2.58 9.51 -29.99
C GLY A 234 -1.26 10.25 -30.19
N GLY A 235 -0.51 10.54 -29.15
CA GLY A 235 0.78 11.26 -29.17
C GLY A 235 1.99 10.34 -29.25
N ARG A 236 2.15 9.55 -30.31
CA ARG A 236 3.41 8.85 -30.64
C ARG A 236 3.88 9.26 -32.01
#